data_81e92297242846fd000d2214385a64df
#
_entry.id   81e92297242846fd000d2214385a64df
#
_cell.length_a   1.000
_cell.length_b   1.000
_cell.length_c   1.000
_cell.angle_alpha   90.00
_cell.angle_beta   90.00
_cell.angle_gamma   90.00
#
_symmetry.space_group_name_H-M   'P 1'
#
loop_
_entity.id
_entity.type
_entity.pdbx_description
1 polymer ?
#
loop_
_entity_poly.entity_id
_entity_poly.type
_entity_poly.pdbx_seq_one_letter_code
_entity_poly.pdbx_strand_id
1 'polypeptide(L)'
;MLLGVSAALASREKPVIGLSLDTLKEERWQRDRDTFIAAAQKLGATVIVQSANSDDTRQIRDVESLISRKVDVLVIVPHNGEAMARAVKSAREAKIPVIAYDRLILNCPLDYYLSFDNVKVGEAQAAYVAERLPKDRPARVVRIYGAPTDHNAKLFKQGQDTILAPLIKAGRVQVVHEDYALDWKPENAKKIMNAAVTKAGKAIDVVIASNDGTAGGAIQALQEDGLAGKVLVTGQDADLAACQRILRGTQSMTIYKPLKNLAELAARVAVGVARGEPPATTATTDNGFRAVPTIMERIIAVDRANLQATVVADGFHRAADLK
;
A
#
# COMPACT_ATOMS: atom_id res chain seq x y z
N MET A 1 15.00 24.74 -36.59
CA MET A 1 13.70 24.69 -35.88
C MET A 1 12.84 23.45 -36.19
N LEU A 2 13.00 22.79 -37.34
CA LEU A 2 12.25 21.59 -37.76
C LEU A 2 12.67 20.27 -37.04
N LEU A 3 13.93 20.14 -36.67
CA LEU A 3 14.44 18.94 -35.97
C LEU A 3 13.90 18.77 -34.54
N GLY A 4 13.59 19.86 -33.82
CA GLY A 4 13.07 19.81 -32.46
C GLY A 4 11.59 19.37 -32.38
N VAL A 5 10.80 19.69 -33.38
CA VAL A 5 9.37 19.32 -33.47
C VAL A 5 9.21 17.84 -33.78
N SER A 6 10.07 17.29 -34.67
CA SER A 6 10.03 15.87 -35.02
C SER A 6 10.44 14.96 -33.84
N ALA A 7 11.44 15.34 -33.03
CA ALA A 7 11.87 14.60 -31.85
C ALA A 7 10.80 14.64 -30.75
N ALA A 8 10.13 15.78 -30.52
CA ALA A 8 9.05 15.91 -29.54
C ALA A 8 7.80 15.11 -29.94
N LEU A 9 7.50 15.02 -31.23
CA LEU A 9 6.40 14.18 -31.74
C LEU A 9 6.73 12.69 -31.62
N ALA A 10 7.97 12.29 -31.92
CA ALA A 10 8.42 10.89 -31.79
C ALA A 10 8.45 10.41 -30.33
N SER A 11 8.81 11.31 -29.37
CA SER A 11 8.74 11.01 -27.94
C SER A 11 7.29 10.81 -27.48
N ARG A 12 6.34 11.58 -28.00
CA ARG A 12 4.90 11.41 -27.68
C ARG A 12 4.31 10.10 -28.21
N GLU A 13 4.79 9.58 -29.32
CA GLU A 13 4.35 8.29 -29.89
C GLU A 13 4.89 7.09 -29.09
N LYS A 14 6.13 7.17 -28.61
CA LYS A 14 6.82 6.11 -27.86
C LYS A 14 7.39 6.64 -26.53
N PRO A 15 6.54 6.99 -25.57
CA PRO A 15 7.00 7.60 -24.35
C PRO A 15 7.88 6.67 -23.51
N VAL A 16 8.84 7.29 -22.82
CA VAL A 16 9.72 6.62 -21.86
C VAL A 16 9.27 6.97 -20.45
N ILE A 17 8.86 5.98 -19.67
CA ILE A 17 8.34 6.18 -18.32
C ILE A 17 9.37 5.70 -17.30
N GLY A 18 9.72 6.55 -16.34
CA GLY A 18 10.52 6.18 -15.19
C GLY A 18 9.64 5.64 -14.08
N LEU A 19 9.86 4.40 -13.63
CA LEU A 19 9.18 3.78 -12.49
C LEU A 19 10.16 3.62 -11.34
N SER A 20 9.99 4.40 -10.27
CA SER A 20 10.78 4.30 -9.03
C SER A 20 9.97 3.64 -7.93
N LEU A 21 10.43 2.48 -7.47
CA LEU A 21 9.81 1.70 -6.41
C LEU A 21 10.62 1.81 -5.12
N ASP A 22 9.94 1.88 -3.97
CA ASP A 22 10.56 1.74 -2.67
C ASP A 22 11.34 0.42 -2.57
N THR A 23 10.65 -0.68 -2.78
CA THR A 23 11.17 -2.04 -2.59
C THR A 23 10.46 -3.04 -3.50
N LEU A 24 11.05 -4.21 -3.64
CA LEU A 24 10.42 -5.39 -4.28
C LEU A 24 10.27 -6.56 -3.29
N LYS A 25 10.39 -6.28 -1.98
CA LYS A 25 10.36 -7.30 -0.93
C LYS A 25 8.97 -7.93 -0.79
N GLU A 26 7.91 -7.14 -0.74
CA GLU A 26 6.54 -7.63 -0.69
C GLU A 26 6.11 -8.13 -2.09
N GLU A 27 5.36 -9.25 -2.12
CA GLU A 27 4.87 -9.88 -3.35
C GLU A 27 4.10 -8.90 -4.25
N ARG A 28 3.29 -8.01 -3.65
CA ARG A 28 2.51 -7.02 -4.37
C ARG A 28 3.36 -6.13 -5.27
N TRP A 29 4.52 -5.64 -4.82
CA TRP A 29 5.35 -4.71 -5.59
C TRP A 29 5.94 -5.34 -6.84
N GLN A 30 6.19 -6.65 -6.82
CA GLN A 30 6.62 -7.40 -7.99
C GLN A 30 5.47 -7.50 -9.00
N ARG A 31 4.25 -7.78 -8.54
CA ARG A 31 3.04 -7.81 -9.38
C ARG A 31 2.69 -6.44 -9.94
N ASP A 32 2.73 -5.38 -9.12
CA ASP A 32 2.51 -4.00 -9.54
C ASP A 32 3.47 -3.62 -10.67
N ARG A 33 4.78 -3.86 -10.48
CA ARG A 33 5.82 -3.61 -11.48
C ARG A 33 5.54 -4.33 -12.80
N ASP A 34 5.33 -5.64 -12.73
CA ASP A 34 5.20 -6.47 -13.92
C ASP A 34 3.92 -6.14 -14.70
N THR A 35 2.83 -5.88 -13.99
CA THR A 35 1.55 -5.45 -14.58
C THR A 35 1.68 -4.06 -15.22
N PHE A 36 2.31 -3.11 -14.51
CA PHE A 36 2.56 -1.77 -15.03
C PHE A 36 3.38 -1.81 -16.32
N ILE A 37 4.50 -2.56 -16.32
CA ILE A 37 5.37 -2.71 -17.50
C ILE A 37 4.58 -3.28 -18.67
N ALA A 38 3.87 -4.40 -18.46
CA ALA A 38 3.10 -5.05 -19.51
C ALA A 38 2.00 -4.14 -20.10
N ALA A 39 1.32 -3.37 -19.24
CA ALA A 39 0.29 -2.42 -19.67
C ALA A 39 0.89 -1.24 -20.45
N ALA A 40 1.98 -0.65 -19.97
CA ALA A 40 2.67 0.45 -20.65
C ALA A 40 3.22 0.02 -22.02
N GLN A 41 3.82 -1.17 -22.11
CA GLN A 41 4.33 -1.73 -23.37
C GLN A 41 3.21 -1.94 -24.41
N LYS A 42 2.04 -2.43 -24.00
CA LYS A 42 0.85 -2.55 -24.88
C LYS A 42 0.41 -1.20 -25.44
N LEU A 43 0.69 -0.11 -24.74
CA LEU A 43 0.40 1.26 -25.17
C LEU A 43 1.57 1.89 -25.96
N GLY A 44 2.62 1.14 -26.27
CA GLY A 44 3.78 1.57 -27.04
C GLY A 44 4.84 2.31 -26.22
N ALA A 45 4.75 2.32 -24.89
CA ALA A 45 5.72 2.98 -24.03
C ALA A 45 6.87 2.03 -23.62
N THR A 46 8.02 2.63 -23.29
CA THR A 46 9.15 1.94 -22.64
C THR A 46 9.16 2.30 -21.16
N VAL A 47 9.44 1.33 -20.28
CA VAL A 47 9.54 1.57 -18.83
C VAL A 47 10.96 1.31 -18.35
N ILE A 48 11.53 2.27 -17.63
CA ILE A 48 12.81 2.14 -16.94
C ILE A 48 12.52 2.04 -15.46
N VAL A 49 12.87 0.89 -14.85
CA VAL A 49 12.57 0.60 -13.44
C VAL A 49 13.82 0.79 -12.58
N GLN A 50 13.60 1.40 -11.40
CA GLN A 50 14.56 1.47 -10.31
C GLN A 50 13.89 1.01 -9.01
N SER A 51 14.66 0.42 -8.09
CA SER A 51 14.18 -0.01 -6.78
C SER A 51 15.18 0.36 -5.69
N ALA A 52 14.71 1.10 -4.71
CA ALA A 52 15.53 1.72 -3.68
C ALA A 52 15.92 0.80 -2.52
N ASN A 53 15.26 -0.37 -2.39
CA ASN A 53 15.45 -1.29 -1.27
C ASN A 53 15.27 -0.63 0.11
N SER A 54 14.24 0.22 0.24
CA SER A 54 13.89 0.97 1.45
C SER A 54 15.00 1.91 1.94
N ASP A 55 15.65 2.61 1.00
CA ASP A 55 16.66 3.64 1.27
C ASP A 55 16.30 4.96 0.58
N ASP A 56 16.02 6.00 1.37
CA ASP A 56 15.61 7.33 0.88
C ASP A 56 16.66 7.96 -0.03
N THR A 57 17.93 7.87 0.37
CA THR A 57 19.05 8.48 -0.38
C THR A 57 19.23 7.79 -1.72
N ARG A 58 19.08 6.46 -1.74
CA ARG A 58 19.12 5.67 -2.96
C ARG A 58 17.93 6.03 -3.85
N GLN A 59 16.71 6.14 -3.31
CA GLN A 59 15.54 6.48 -4.12
C GLN A 59 15.67 7.86 -4.77
N ILE A 60 16.19 8.86 -4.05
CA ILE A 60 16.45 10.19 -4.62
C ILE A 60 17.44 10.09 -5.80
N ARG A 61 18.56 9.38 -5.62
CA ARG A 61 19.54 9.16 -6.71
C ARG A 61 18.97 8.38 -7.89
N ASP A 62 18.12 7.40 -7.64
CA ASP A 62 17.42 6.63 -8.66
C ASP A 62 16.52 7.54 -9.50
N VAL A 63 15.78 8.45 -8.88
CA VAL A 63 14.95 9.45 -9.58
C VAL A 63 15.82 10.44 -10.36
N GLU A 64 16.92 10.94 -9.79
CA GLU A 64 17.87 11.81 -10.50
C GLU A 64 18.48 11.12 -11.73
N SER A 65 18.76 9.81 -11.64
CA SER A 65 19.21 9.00 -12.77
C SER A 65 18.13 8.89 -13.85
N LEU A 66 16.84 8.69 -13.47
CA LEU A 66 15.73 8.66 -14.42
C LEU A 66 15.55 10.01 -15.13
N ILE A 67 15.66 11.13 -14.39
CA ILE A 67 15.63 12.48 -14.95
C ILE A 67 16.77 12.68 -15.98
N SER A 68 17.98 12.26 -15.63
CA SER A 68 19.15 12.36 -16.54
C SER A 68 18.98 11.52 -17.81
N ARG A 69 18.19 10.45 -17.74
CA ARG A 69 17.79 9.61 -18.90
C ARG A 69 16.67 10.21 -19.72
N LYS A 70 16.16 11.40 -19.34
CA LYS A 70 15.14 12.15 -20.05
C LYS A 70 13.83 11.37 -20.21
N VAL A 71 13.38 10.72 -19.13
CA VAL A 71 12.06 10.08 -19.13
C VAL A 71 10.97 11.16 -19.31
N ASP A 72 9.87 10.79 -19.96
CA ASP A 72 8.77 11.71 -20.24
C ASP A 72 7.84 11.91 -19.03
N VAL A 73 7.76 10.91 -18.15
CA VAL A 73 6.96 10.91 -16.91
C VAL A 73 7.67 10.07 -15.85
N LEU A 74 7.57 10.49 -14.59
CA LEU A 74 7.98 9.72 -13.43
C LEU A 74 6.76 9.17 -12.69
N VAL A 75 6.78 7.87 -12.39
CA VAL A 75 5.84 7.20 -11.48
C VAL A 75 6.63 6.73 -10.28
N ILE A 76 6.26 7.21 -9.09
CA ILE A 76 7.04 6.99 -7.86
C ILE A 76 6.17 6.36 -6.79
N VAL A 77 6.60 5.20 -6.26
CA VAL A 77 6.16 4.65 -4.98
C VAL A 77 7.17 5.11 -3.93
N PRO A 78 6.90 6.14 -3.12
CA PRO A 78 7.90 6.66 -2.19
C PRO A 78 8.16 5.68 -1.03
N HIS A 79 9.43 5.52 -0.62
CA HIS A 79 9.77 4.91 0.66
C HIS A 79 9.39 5.87 1.81
N ASN A 80 9.73 7.13 1.66
CA ASN A 80 9.43 8.20 2.59
C ASN A 80 8.72 9.34 1.85
N GLY A 81 7.43 9.54 2.19
CA GLY A 81 6.60 10.54 1.50
C GLY A 81 7.09 11.97 1.66
N GLU A 82 7.75 12.31 2.76
CA GLU A 82 8.30 13.65 2.99
C GLU A 82 9.66 13.84 2.27
N ALA A 83 10.56 12.87 2.39
CA ALA A 83 11.88 12.94 1.77
C ALA A 83 11.83 13.03 0.24
N MET A 84 10.85 12.37 -0.38
CA MET A 84 10.67 12.38 -1.84
C MET A 84 10.23 13.73 -2.42
N ALA A 85 9.81 14.71 -1.61
CA ALA A 85 9.52 16.06 -2.06
C ALA A 85 10.71 16.69 -2.82
N ARG A 86 11.95 16.37 -2.41
CA ARG A 86 13.17 16.83 -3.09
C ARG A 86 13.24 16.27 -4.53
N ALA A 87 12.97 14.99 -4.71
CA ALA A 87 13.00 14.35 -6.03
C ALA A 87 11.92 14.92 -6.96
N VAL A 88 10.70 15.20 -6.43
CA VAL A 88 9.64 15.88 -7.18
C VAL A 88 10.09 17.27 -7.63
N LYS A 89 10.76 18.04 -6.77
CA LYS A 89 11.29 19.35 -7.13
C LYS A 89 12.28 19.25 -8.31
N SER A 90 13.25 18.35 -8.24
CA SER A 90 14.21 18.12 -9.33
C SER A 90 13.52 17.72 -10.64
N ALA A 91 12.49 16.86 -10.59
CA ALA A 91 11.71 16.49 -11.76
C ALA A 91 10.96 17.70 -12.37
N ARG A 92 10.39 18.55 -11.53
CA ARG A 92 9.70 19.78 -11.96
C ARG A 92 10.64 20.77 -12.63
N GLU A 93 11.84 20.95 -12.11
CA GLU A 93 12.89 21.78 -12.74
C GLU A 93 13.27 21.24 -14.12
N ALA A 94 13.26 19.91 -14.30
CA ALA A 94 13.44 19.24 -15.58
C ALA A 94 12.19 19.20 -16.45
N LYS A 95 11.05 19.76 -15.99
CA LYS A 95 9.74 19.75 -16.65
C LYS A 95 9.17 18.33 -16.88
N ILE A 96 9.50 17.40 -16.01
CA ILE A 96 9.01 16.02 -16.04
C ILE A 96 7.84 15.91 -15.06
N PRO A 97 6.62 15.55 -15.52
CA PRO A 97 5.48 15.30 -14.64
C PRO A 97 5.73 14.14 -13.69
N VAL A 98 5.18 14.23 -12.45
CA VAL A 98 5.33 13.21 -11.42
C VAL A 98 3.97 12.70 -10.96
N ILE A 99 3.82 11.38 -10.98
CA ILE A 99 2.68 10.64 -10.48
C ILE A 99 3.11 9.89 -9.23
N ALA A 100 2.49 10.17 -8.08
CA ALA A 100 2.62 9.32 -6.91
C ALA A 100 1.72 8.10 -7.09
N TYR A 101 2.28 6.91 -6.91
CA TYR A 101 1.60 5.64 -7.08
C TYR A 101 1.49 4.93 -5.73
N ASP A 102 0.28 4.55 -5.33
CA ASP A 102 -0.09 3.91 -4.08
C ASP A 102 0.19 4.78 -2.83
N ARG A 103 1.39 5.27 -2.64
CA ARG A 103 1.81 6.09 -1.50
C ARG A 103 1.94 7.56 -1.89
N LEU A 104 1.43 8.46 -1.02
CA LEU A 104 1.42 9.90 -1.27
C LEU A 104 2.80 10.52 -1.02
N ILE A 105 3.22 11.42 -1.93
CA ILE A 105 4.37 12.30 -1.69
C ILE A 105 3.87 13.63 -1.13
N LEU A 106 4.39 14.01 0.02
CA LEU A 106 3.95 15.15 0.80
C LEU A 106 4.72 16.43 0.47
N ASN A 107 4.13 17.60 0.80
CA ASN A 107 4.79 18.91 0.82
C ASN A 107 5.48 19.31 -0.50
N CYS A 108 4.93 18.90 -1.64
CA CYS A 108 5.52 19.17 -2.94
C CYS A 108 4.47 19.40 -4.05
N PRO A 109 4.81 20.04 -5.19
CA PRO A 109 3.91 20.27 -6.32
C PRO A 109 3.71 19.02 -7.17
N LEU A 110 3.14 17.96 -6.58
CA LEU A 110 2.82 16.69 -7.24
C LEU A 110 1.73 16.90 -8.31
N ASP A 111 1.85 16.22 -9.45
CA ASP A 111 0.89 16.36 -10.55
C ASP A 111 -0.35 15.49 -10.36
N TYR A 112 -0.16 14.20 -10.04
CA TYR A 112 -1.25 13.23 -9.84
C TYR A 112 -0.94 12.25 -8.71
N TYR A 113 -2.00 11.72 -8.11
CA TYR A 113 -1.93 10.66 -7.12
C TYR A 113 -2.92 9.54 -7.47
N LEU A 114 -2.44 8.30 -7.52
CA LEU A 114 -3.23 7.11 -7.78
C LEU A 114 -3.07 6.13 -6.62
N SER A 115 -4.18 5.75 -5.99
CA SER A 115 -4.14 4.87 -4.81
C SER A 115 -5.48 4.17 -4.58
N PHE A 116 -5.58 3.52 -3.43
CA PHE A 116 -6.81 3.04 -2.82
C PHE A 116 -7.26 4.00 -1.72
N ASP A 117 -8.52 3.91 -1.31
CA ASP A 117 -9.02 4.67 -0.15
C ASP A 117 -8.46 4.08 1.15
N ASN A 118 -7.33 4.62 1.59
CA ASN A 118 -6.58 4.08 2.73
C ASN A 118 -7.28 4.31 4.07
N VAL A 119 -8.12 5.34 4.20
CA VAL A 119 -8.97 5.51 5.39
C VAL A 119 -9.99 4.38 5.44
N LYS A 120 -10.65 4.07 4.33
CA LYS A 120 -11.59 2.94 4.25
C LYS A 120 -10.92 1.58 4.51
N VAL A 121 -9.66 1.40 4.16
CA VAL A 121 -8.91 0.19 4.56
C VAL A 121 -8.89 0.04 6.07
N GLY A 122 -8.49 1.08 6.80
CA GLY A 122 -8.48 1.08 8.26
C GLY A 122 -9.87 0.88 8.87
N GLU A 123 -10.88 1.58 8.33
CA GLU A 123 -12.28 1.41 8.74
C GLU A 123 -12.75 -0.03 8.56
N ALA A 124 -12.48 -0.66 7.41
CA ALA A 124 -12.90 -2.03 7.12
C ALA A 124 -12.22 -3.06 8.04
N GLN A 125 -10.92 -2.89 8.35
CA GLN A 125 -10.21 -3.73 9.31
C GLN A 125 -10.85 -3.63 10.71
N ALA A 126 -11.08 -2.41 11.18
CA ALA A 126 -11.64 -2.16 12.51
C ALA A 126 -13.12 -2.56 12.61
N ALA A 127 -13.91 -2.35 11.55
CA ALA A 127 -15.32 -2.77 11.49
C ALA A 127 -15.44 -4.30 11.56
N TYR A 128 -14.62 -5.03 10.80
CA TYR A 128 -14.58 -6.49 10.86
C TYR A 128 -14.33 -7.02 12.29
N VAL A 129 -13.42 -6.36 13.01
CA VAL A 129 -13.12 -6.66 14.41
C VAL A 129 -14.30 -6.29 15.32
N ALA A 130 -14.85 -5.09 15.16
CA ALA A 130 -15.92 -4.56 16.03
C ALA A 130 -17.16 -5.47 16.07
N GLU A 131 -17.51 -6.09 14.95
CA GLU A 131 -18.62 -7.05 14.85
C GLU A 131 -18.39 -8.36 15.61
N ARG A 132 -17.11 -8.67 15.94
CA ARG A 132 -16.68 -9.97 16.48
C ARG A 132 -16.10 -9.88 17.89
N LEU A 133 -16.23 -8.71 18.54
CA LEU A 133 -15.73 -8.49 19.91
C LEU A 133 -16.49 -9.34 20.94
N PRO A 134 -15.85 -9.75 22.06
CA PRO A 134 -16.52 -10.33 23.21
C PRO A 134 -17.67 -9.43 23.67
N LYS A 135 -18.81 -10.03 24.04
CA LYS A 135 -20.01 -9.29 24.49
C LYS A 135 -20.03 -9.03 25.99
N ASP A 136 -19.36 -9.84 26.75
CA ASP A 136 -19.40 -9.95 28.21
C ASP A 136 -18.25 -9.21 28.92
N ARG A 137 -17.24 -8.78 28.19
CA ARG A 137 -16.07 -8.08 28.72
C ARG A 137 -15.42 -7.18 27.67
N PRO A 138 -14.56 -6.22 28.07
CA PRO A 138 -13.71 -5.47 27.15
C PRO A 138 -12.80 -6.39 26.34
N ALA A 139 -12.71 -6.13 25.02
CA ALA A 139 -11.75 -6.80 24.17
C ALA A 139 -10.35 -6.19 24.34
N ARG A 140 -9.33 -7.02 24.42
CA ARG A 140 -7.92 -6.62 24.52
C ARG A 140 -7.29 -6.63 23.13
N VAL A 141 -6.95 -5.46 22.63
CA VAL A 141 -6.54 -5.22 21.25
C VAL A 141 -5.08 -4.80 21.18
N VAL A 142 -4.33 -5.45 20.32
CA VAL A 142 -2.98 -5.03 19.89
C VAL A 142 -3.10 -4.39 18.52
N ARG A 143 -2.42 -3.25 18.29
CA ARG A 143 -2.39 -2.59 16.97
C ARG A 143 -0.95 -2.56 16.47
N ILE A 144 -0.73 -3.09 15.27
CA ILE A 144 0.57 -3.08 14.59
C ILE A 144 0.43 -2.28 13.32
N TYR A 145 0.96 -1.06 13.36
CA TYR A 145 0.93 -0.13 12.24
C TYR A 145 2.03 -0.44 11.22
N GLY A 146 1.90 0.15 10.02
CA GLY A 146 2.94 0.11 9.00
C GLY A 146 4.13 1.01 9.28
N ALA A 147 4.99 1.23 8.29
CA ALA A 147 6.12 2.13 8.43
C ALA A 147 5.67 3.58 8.69
N PRO A 148 6.26 4.29 9.67
CA PRO A 148 5.88 5.68 9.97
C PRO A 148 6.24 6.67 8.87
N THR A 149 7.15 6.30 7.97
CA THR A 149 7.55 7.07 6.78
C THR A 149 6.54 6.99 5.65
N ASP A 150 5.63 6.00 5.70
CA ASP A 150 4.55 5.81 4.74
C ASP A 150 3.27 6.49 5.23
N HIS A 151 2.79 7.46 4.45
CA HIS A 151 1.57 8.20 4.79
C HIS A 151 0.33 7.28 4.88
N ASN A 152 0.29 6.19 4.11
CA ASN A 152 -0.80 5.22 4.15
C ASN A 152 -0.96 4.60 5.55
N ALA A 153 0.14 4.33 6.26
CA ALA A 153 0.08 3.80 7.63
C ALA A 153 -0.68 4.74 8.58
N LYS A 154 -0.52 6.07 8.39
CA LYS A 154 -1.27 7.09 9.16
C LYS A 154 -2.75 7.10 8.78
N LEU A 155 -3.09 6.94 7.50
CA LEU A 155 -4.47 6.89 7.01
C LEU A 155 -5.18 5.60 7.48
N PHE A 156 -4.51 4.46 7.48
CA PHE A 156 -5.06 3.21 8.07
C PHE A 156 -5.35 3.40 9.55
N LYS A 157 -4.40 3.98 10.30
CA LYS A 157 -4.63 4.30 11.72
C LYS A 157 -5.83 5.22 11.91
N GLN A 158 -5.95 6.28 11.11
CA GLN A 158 -7.09 7.19 11.14
C GLN A 158 -8.41 6.44 10.91
N GLY A 159 -8.50 5.59 9.90
CA GLY A 159 -9.69 4.78 9.63
C GLY A 159 -10.01 3.82 10.78
N GLN A 160 -8.99 3.16 11.35
CA GLN A 160 -9.17 2.33 12.53
C GLN A 160 -9.68 3.14 13.73
N ASP A 161 -9.12 4.33 13.96
CA ASP A 161 -9.54 5.21 15.06
C ASP A 161 -10.99 5.66 14.93
N THR A 162 -11.48 5.93 13.71
CA THR A 162 -12.90 6.27 13.46
C THR A 162 -13.84 5.22 14.04
N ILE A 163 -13.52 3.93 13.89
CA ILE A 163 -14.36 2.83 14.39
C ILE A 163 -14.06 2.49 15.85
N LEU A 164 -12.79 2.52 16.27
CA LEU A 164 -12.41 2.04 17.60
C LEU A 164 -12.59 3.10 18.69
N ALA A 165 -12.45 4.40 18.39
CA ALA A 165 -12.53 5.44 19.41
C ALA A 165 -13.86 5.43 20.21
N PRO A 166 -15.05 5.29 19.58
CA PRO A 166 -16.31 5.14 20.31
C PRO A 166 -16.32 3.90 21.21
N LEU A 167 -15.76 2.77 20.75
CA LEU A 167 -15.71 1.52 21.49
C LEU A 167 -14.74 1.60 22.69
N ILE A 168 -13.62 2.28 22.52
CA ILE A 168 -12.67 2.56 23.61
C ILE A 168 -13.35 3.45 24.66
N LYS A 169 -14.01 4.54 24.23
CA LYS A 169 -14.74 5.43 25.12
C LYS A 169 -15.86 4.72 25.89
N ALA A 170 -16.52 3.76 25.27
CA ALA A 170 -17.57 2.94 25.89
C ALA A 170 -17.02 1.80 26.77
N GLY A 171 -15.69 1.67 26.93
CA GLY A 171 -15.06 0.59 27.70
C GLY A 171 -15.18 -0.81 27.07
N ARG A 172 -15.56 -0.89 25.77
CA ARG A 172 -15.70 -2.16 25.04
C ARG A 172 -14.38 -2.65 24.45
N VAL A 173 -13.44 -1.75 24.23
CA VAL A 173 -12.10 -2.02 23.71
C VAL A 173 -11.05 -1.43 24.62
N GLN A 174 -10.02 -2.22 24.94
CA GLN A 174 -8.80 -1.79 25.59
C GLN A 174 -7.63 -2.05 24.65
N VAL A 175 -6.98 -0.99 24.16
CA VAL A 175 -5.71 -1.12 23.43
C VAL A 175 -4.60 -1.40 24.46
N VAL A 176 -4.07 -2.63 24.44
CA VAL A 176 -3.07 -3.09 25.42
C VAL A 176 -1.66 -2.80 24.95
N HIS A 177 -1.44 -2.73 23.64
CA HIS A 177 -0.18 -2.37 23.01
C HIS A 177 -0.40 -1.86 21.59
N GLU A 178 0.40 -0.87 21.18
CA GLU A 178 0.44 -0.41 19.78
C GLU A 178 1.81 0.12 19.44
N ASP A 179 2.27 -0.14 18.20
CA ASP A 179 3.54 0.37 17.68
C ASP A 179 3.61 0.29 16.14
N TYR A 180 4.61 0.94 15.56
CA TYR A 180 4.89 0.98 14.14
C TYR A 180 5.95 -0.07 13.73
N ALA A 181 5.64 -0.91 12.76
CA ALA A 181 6.57 -1.86 12.17
C ALA A 181 7.45 -1.13 11.13
N LEU A 182 8.66 -0.74 11.53
CA LEU A 182 9.61 -0.05 10.65
C LEU A 182 9.81 -0.83 9.35
N ASP A 183 9.80 -0.12 8.22
CA ASP A 183 9.97 -0.64 6.86
C ASP A 183 8.97 -1.77 6.51
N TRP A 184 7.83 -1.82 7.17
CA TRP A 184 6.83 -2.88 7.00
C TRP A 184 7.37 -4.31 7.25
N LYS A 185 8.52 -4.44 7.93
CA LYS A 185 9.22 -5.72 8.12
C LYS A 185 8.45 -6.64 9.07
N PRO A 186 8.15 -7.89 8.66
CA PRO A 186 7.48 -8.87 9.52
C PRO A 186 8.22 -9.12 10.83
N GLU A 187 9.56 -9.07 10.83
CA GLU A 187 10.39 -9.25 12.02
C GLU A 187 10.15 -8.16 13.07
N ASN A 188 9.87 -6.92 12.63
CA ASN A 188 9.53 -5.83 13.54
C ASN A 188 8.12 -6.03 14.10
N ALA A 189 7.16 -6.48 13.29
CA ALA A 189 5.82 -6.85 13.77
C ALA A 189 5.86 -7.99 14.79
N LYS A 190 6.71 -8.99 14.58
CA LYS A 190 6.94 -10.08 15.55
C LYS A 190 7.47 -9.53 16.88
N LYS A 191 8.45 -8.63 16.88
CA LYS A 191 8.97 -7.97 18.09
C LYS A 191 7.89 -7.20 18.84
N ILE A 192 7.04 -6.44 18.10
CA ILE A 192 5.93 -5.71 18.69
C ILE A 192 4.94 -6.67 19.35
N MET A 193 4.60 -7.78 18.69
CA MET A 193 3.69 -8.77 19.24
C MET A 193 4.27 -9.47 20.47
N ASN A 194 5.56 -9.82 20.48
CA ASN A 194 6.23 -10.38 21.64
C ASN A 194 6.19 -9.42 22.85
N ALA A 195 6.42 -8.12 22.59
CA ALA A 195 6.29 -7.09 23.64
C ALA A 195 4.84 -6.98 24.14
N ALA A 196 3.86 -7.11 23.27
CA ALA A 196 2.44 -7.11 23.63
C ALA A 196 2.09 -8.30 24.53
N VAL A 197 2.54 -9.51 24.17
CA VAL A 197 2.32 -10.73 25.00
C VAL A 197 3.01 -10.61 26.35
N THR A 198 4.23 -10.10 26.39
CA THR A 198 4.97 -9.87 27.65
C THR A 198 4.22 -8.90 28.56
N LYS A 199 3.67 -7.79 28.00
CA LYS A 199 2.99 -6.75 28.76
C LYS A 199 1.57 -7.17 29.20
N ALA A 200 0.84 -7.82 28.32
CA ALA A 200 -0.59 -8.12 28.50
C ALA A 200 -0.84 -9.56 28.95
N GLY A 201 0.18 -10.43 28.98
CA GLY A 201 0.01 -11.86 29.13
C GLY A 201 -0.71 -12.46 27.92
N LYS A 202 -1.20 -13.68 28.06
CA LYS A 202 -1.90 -14.39 26.97
C LYS A 202 -3.35 -13.95 26.74
N ALA A 203 -3.83 -12.96 27.47
CA ALA A 203 -5.19 -12.43 27.34
C ALA A 203 -5.24 -11.34 26.24
N ILE A 204 -5.10 -11.75 24.99
CA ILE A 204 -5.21 -10.90 23.80
C ILE A 204 -6.32 -11.49 22.95
N ASP A 205 -7.27 -10.63 22.51
CA ASP A 205 -8.42 -11.04 21.70
C ASP A 205 -8.20 -10.74 20.22
N VAL A 206 -7.50 -9.63 19.93
CA VAL A 206 -7.40 -9.08 18.59
C VAL A 206 -6.00 -8.53 18.33
N VAL A 207 -5.49 -8.76 17.13
CA VAL A 207 -4.37 -8.05 16.53
C VAL A 207 -4.85 -7.34 15.27
N ILE A 208 -4.86 -6.02 15.27
CA ILE A 208 -5.09 -5.23 14.06
C ILE A 208 -3.72 -4.95 13.43
N ALA A 209 -3.33 -5.81 12.49
CA ALA A 209 -2.13 -5.63 11.69
C ALA A 209 -2.48 -4.93 10.37
N SER A 210 -1.70 -3.91 10.02
CA SER A 210 -2.02 -3.05 8.87
C SER A 210 -1.84 -3.72 7.52
N ASN A 211 -0.97 -4.75 7.40
CA ASN A 211 -0.84 -5.55 6.19
C ASN A 211 -0.55 -7.03 6.49
N ASP A 212 -0.54 -7.86 5.46
CA ASP A 212 -0.37 -9.32 5.56
C ASP A 212 1.04 -9.74 5.97
N GLY A 213 2.06 -8.97 5.60
CA GLY A 213 3.43 -9.17 6.05
C GLY A 213 3.55 -8.98 7.56
N THR A 214 3.04 -7.86 8.09
CA THR A 214 3.03 -7.59 9.55
C THR A 214 2.11 -8.55 10.30
N ALA A 215 0.96 -8.94 9.73
CA ALA A 215 0.10 -10.00 10.27
C ALA A 215 0.87 -11.33 10.39
N GLY A 216 1.64 -11.70 9.36
CA GLY A 216 2.49 -12.90 9.37
C GLY A 216 3.50 -12.91 10.51
N GLY A 217 4.19 -11.77 10.72
CA GLY A 217 5.11 -11.60 11.85
C GLY A 217 4.43 -11.74 13.21
N ALA A 218 3.27 -11.09 13.38
CA ALA A 218 2.48 -11.21 14.60
C ALA A 218 2.01 -12.65 14.86
N ILE A 219 1.54 -13.34 13.81
CA ILE A 219 1.08 -14.73 13.92
C ILE A 219 2.22 -15.67 14.33
N GLN A 220 3.45 -15.45 13.88
CA GLN A 220 4.61 -16.23 14.35
C GLN A 220 4.79 -16.10 15.87
N ALA A 221 4.71 -14.88 16.43
CA ALA A 221 4.77 -14.69 17.87
C ALA A 221 3.59 -15.39 18.58
N LEU A 222 2.38 -15.25 18.03
CA LEU A 222 1.19 -15.94 18.57
C LEU A 222 1.31 -17.47 18.54
N GLN A 223 2.00 -18.05 17.53
CA GLN A 223 2.26 -19.48 17.45
C GLN A 223 3.18 -19.96 18.59
N GLU A 224 4.24 -19.21 18.86
CA GLU A 224 5.19 -19.52 19.95
C GLU A 224 4.52 -19.55 21.33
N ASP A 225 3.45 -18.73 21.50
CA ASP A 225 2.67 -18.67 22.74
C ASP A 225 1.42 -19.57 22.77
N GLY A 226 1.14 -20.31 21.70
CA GLY A 226 -0.03 -21.18 21.57
C GLY A 226 -1.35 -20.42 21.40
N LEU A 227 -1.30 -19.19 20.87
CA LEU A 227 -2.44 -18.27 20.66
C LEU A 227 -2.89 -18.20 19.19
N ALA A 228 -2.11 -18.70 18.22
CA ALA A 228 -2.50 -18.71 16.83
C ALA A 228 -3.83 -19.43 16.60
N GLY A 229 -4.73 -18.82 15.83
CA GLY A 229 -6.09 -19.30 15.60
C GLY A 229 -7.09 -19.04 16.75
N LYS A 230 -6.63 -18.51 17.88
CA LYS A 230 -7.49 -18.09 19.01
C LYS A 230 -7.69 -16.57 19.06
N VAL A 231 -6.81 -15.81 18.42
CA VAL A 231 -6.79 -14.36 18.35
C VAL A 231 -7.25 -13.94 16.97
N LEU A 232 -8.16 -12.96 16.86
CA LEU A 232 -8.53 -12.36 15.58
C LEU A 232 -7.33 -11.56 15.04
N VAL A 233 -6.94 -11.81 13.79
CA VAL A 233 -5.83 -11.10 13.15
C VAL A 233 -6.29 -10.53 11.82
N THR A 234 -6.15 -9.22 11.63
CA THR A 234 -6.43 -8.55 10.36
C THR A 234 -5.18 -8.50 9.47
N GLY A 235 -5.37 -8.16 8.21
CA GLY A 235 -4.30 -7.91 7.25
C GLY A 235 -4.77 -7.04 6.09
N GLN A 236 -3.93 -6.91 5.08
CA GLN A 236 -4.19 -6.19 3.82
C GLN A 236 -3.24 -6.72 2.75
N ASP A 237 -3.62 -6.63 1.49
CA ASP A 237 -2.95 -6.96 0.23
C ASP A 237 -3.31 -8.33 -0.34
N ALA A 238 -3.98 -9.19 0.43
CA ALA A 238 -4.36 -10.55 0.03
C ALA A 238 -3.17 -11.38 -0.49
N ASP A 239 -2.01 -11.28 0.21
CA ASP A 239 -0.83 -12.09 -0.10
C ASP A 239 -1.18 -13.58 -0.11
N LEU A 240 -0.52 -14.39 -0.96
CA LEU A 240 -0.79 -15.83 -1.04
C LEU A 240 -0.70 -16.51 0.34
N ALA A 241 0.34 -16.21 1.09
CA ALA A 241 0.52 -16.74 2.44
C ALA A 241 -0.59 -16.33 3.41
N ALA A 242 -1.14 -15.12 3.26
CA ALA A 242 -2.25 -14.62 4.07
C ALA A 242 -3.56 -15.33 3.72
N CYS A 243 -3.85 -15.50 2.43
CA CYS A 243 -5.01 -16.27 1.97
C CYS A 243 -4.96 -17.72 2.49
N GLN A 244 -3.78 -18.35 2.48
CA GLN A 244 -3.58 -19.67 3.10
C GLN A 244 -3.80 -19.64 4.61
N ARG A 245 -3.31 -18.62 5.33
CA ARG A 245 -3.55 -18.45 6.78
C ARG A 245 -5.03 -18.24 7.10
N ILE A 246 -5.77 -17.53 6.26
CA ILE A 246 -7.22 -17.35 6.39
C ILE A 246 -7.94 -18.70 6.26
N LEU A 247 -7.56 -19.51 5.28
CA LEU A 247 -8.14 -20.85 5.11
C LEU A 247 -7.80 -21.79 6.26
N ARG A 248 -6.59 -21.68 6.85
CA ARG A 248 -6.18 -22.44 8.03
C ARG A 248 -6.74 -21.89 9.34
N GLY A 249 -7.32 -20.68 9.33
CA GLY A 249 -7.93 -20.06 10.52
C GLY A 249 -6.93 -19.35 11.45
N THR A 250 -5.68 -19.12 11.02
CA THR A 250 -4.67 -18.38 11.81
C THR A 250 -4.64 -16.89 11.53
N GLN A 251 -5.23 -16.44 10.43
CA GLN A 251 -5.57 -15.05 10.11
C GLN A 251 -7.07 -14.97 9.85
N SER A 252 -7.72 -13.89 10.28
CA SER A 252 -9.18 -13.78 10.22
C SER A 252 -9.67 -13.16 8.92
N MET A 253 -8.95 -12.16 8.42
CA MET A 253 -9.30 -11.44 7.22
C MET A 253 -8.10 -10.74 6.62
N THR A 254 -8.25 -10.30 5.38
CA THR A 254 -7.36 -9.37 4.68
C THR A 254 -8.19 -8.35 3.90
N ILE A 255 -7.61 -7.20 3.58
CA ILE A 255 -8.19 -6.27 2.60
C ILE A 255 -7.57 -6.58 1.24
N TYR A 256 -8.40 -7.05 0.31
CA TYR A 256 -8.01 -7.24 -1.07
C TYR A 256 -8.07 -5.91 -1.81
N LYS A 257 -6.96 -5.55 -2.39
CA LYS A 257 -6.79 -4.42 -3.31
C LYS A 257 -6.59 -5.00 -4.71
N PRO A 258 -7.46 -4.72 -5.70
CA PRO A 258 -7.27 -5.17 -7.07
C PRO A 258 -6.04 -4.48 -7.71
N LEU A 259 -4.84 -4.93 -7.36
CA LEU A 259 -3.55 -4.33 -7.75
C LEU A 259 -3.42 -4.22 -9.27
N LYS A 260 -3.90 -5.23 -10.00
CA LYS A 260 -3.91 -5.23 -11.46
C LYS A 260 -4.61 -3.99 -12.03
N ASN A 261 -5.78 -3.64 -11.48
CA ASN A 261 -6.55 -2.49 -11.95
C ASN A 261 -5.79 -1.18 -11.72
N LEU A 262 -5.21 -1.00 -10.52
CA LEU A 262 -4.44 0.20 -10.20
C LEU A 262 -3.18 0.30 -11.08
N ALA A 263 -2.43 -0.81 -11.27
CA ALA A 263 -1.22 -0.81 -12.08
C ALA A 263 -1.49 -0.55 -13.57
N GLU A 264 -2.54 -1.18 -14.14
CA GLU A 264 -2.97 -0.90 -15.51
C GLU A 264 -3.47 0.54 -15.69
N LEU A 265 -4.22 1.07 -14.69
CA LEU A 265 -4.66 2.46 -14.66
C LEU A 265 -3.46 3.41 -14.62
N ALA A 266 -2.51 3.16 -13.72
CA ALA A 266 -1.31 4.00 -13.60
C ALA A 266 -0.48 4.02 -14.89
N ALA A 267 -0.35 2.88 -15.59
CA ALA A 267 0.31 2.82 -16.88
C ALA A 267 -0.43 3.65 -17.94
N ARG A 268 -1.77 3.54 -18.02
CA ARG A 268 -2.58 4.37 -18.93
C ARG A 268 -2.45 5.86 -18.64
N VAL A 269 -2.52 6.24 -17.35
CA VAL A 269 -2.36 7.63 -16.93
C VAL A 269 -0.97 8.14 -17.26
N ALA A 270 0.10 7.39 -16.97
CA ALA A 270 1.47 7.80 -17.25
C ALA A 270 1.69 8.01 -18.77
N VAL A 271 1.21 7.08 -19.60
CA VAL A 271 1.30 7.20 -21.07
C VAL A 271 0.48 8.39 -21.58
N GLY A 272 -0.74 8.60 -21.08
CA GLY A 272 -1.58 9.74 -21.44
C GLY A 272 -0.91 11.06 -21.07
N VAL A 273 -0.40 11.19 -19.84
CA VAL A 273 0.32 12.40 -19.39
C VAL A 273 1.54 12.68 -20.27
N ALA A 274 2.32 11.66 -20.63
CA ALA A 274 3.46 11.80 -21.54
C ALA A 274 3.05 12.31 -22.94
N ARG A 275 1.84 11.94 -23.38
CA ARG A 275 1.25 12.41 -24.65
C ARG A 275 0.60 13.79 -24.55
N GLY A 276 0.50 14.34 -23.35
CA GLY A 276 -0.20 15.61 -23.09
C GLY A 276 -1.73 15.45 -22.93
N GLU A 277 -2.18 14.24 -22.61
CA GLU A 277 -3.58 13.88 -22.38
C GLU A 277 -3.81 13.74 -20.85
N PRO A 278 -4.35 14.77 -20.16
CA PRO A 278 -4.57 14.70 -18.72
C PRO A 278 -5.65 13.64 -18.38
N PRO A 279 -5.47 12.85 -17.31
CA PRO A 279 -6.46 11.88 -16.91
C PRO A 279 -7.70 12.54 -16.30
N ALA A 280 -8.87 11.90 -16.46
CA ALA A 280 -10.03 12.22 -15.65
C ALA A 280 -9.77 11.79 -14.21
N THR A 281 -9.89 12.71 -13.26
CA THR A 281 -9.69 12.45 -11.83
C THR A 281 -11.03 12.35 -11.10
N THR A 282 -11.09 11.53 -10.06
CA THR A 282 -12.33 11.25 -9.31
C THR A 282 -12.39 11.99 -7.97
N ALA A 283 -11.24 12.50 -7.51
CA ALA A 283 -11.09 13.16 -6.21
C ALA A 283 -9.89 14.11 -6.21
N THR A 284 -9.68 14.77 -5.09
CA THR A 284 -8.43 15.48 -4.75
C THR A 284 -7.95 15.03 -3.38
N THR A 285 -6.64 14.98 -3.19
CA THR A 285 -6.00 14.66 -1.90
C THR A 285 -5.06 15.79 -1.52
N ASP A 286 -5.22 16.36 -0.34
CA ASP A 286 -4.29 17.33 0.20
C ASP A 286 -2.97 16.63 0.55
N ASN A 287 -1.86 17.12 0.00
CA ASN A 287 -0.54 16.61 0.30
C ASN A 287 0.30 17.58 1.16
N GLY A 288 -0.34 18.57 1.77
CA GLY A 288 0.31 19.62 2.55
C GLY A 288 0.88 20.78 1.72
N PHE A 289 0.93 20.65 0.40
CA PHE A 289 1.31 21.73 -0.53
C PHE A 289 0.13 22.19 -1.39
N ARG A 290 -0.69 21.23 -1.84
CA ARG A 290 -1.86 21.51 -2.70
C ARG A 290 -2.85 20.35 -2.68
N ALA A 291 -4.08 20.62 -3.11
CA ALA A 291 -5.02 19.57 -3.48
C ALA A 291 -4.54 18.89 -4.78
N VAL A 292 -4.06 17.66 -4.67
CA VAL A 292 -3.51 16.88 -5.78
C VAL A 292 -4.66 16.16 -6.49
N PRO A 293 -4.78 16.27 -7.84
CA PRO A 293 -5.72 15.47 -8.61
C PRO A 293 -5.50 13.97 -8.37
N THR A 294 -6.56 13.26 -7.95
CA THR A 294 -6.44 11.90 -7.43
C THR A 294 -7.41 10.94 -8.12
N ILE A 295 -6.96 9.70 -8.32
CA ILE A 295 -7.81 8.58 -8.72
C ILE A 295 -7.70 7.50 -7.65
N MET A 296 -8.86 7.11 -7.07
CA MET A 296 -8.95 6.09 -6.04
C MET A 296 -9.62 4.82 -6.59
N GLU A 297 -8.96 3.68 -6.41
CA GLU A 297 -9.51 2.36 -6.67
C GLU A 297 -10.23 1.81 -5.43
N ARG A 298 -11.18 0.88 -5.65
CA ARG A 298 -11.96 0.24 -4.58
C ARG A 298 -11.13 -0.79 -3.81
N ILE A 299 -11.56 -1.07 -2.58
CA ILE A 299 -11.04 -2.14 -1.73
C ILE A 299 -12.15 -3.16 -1.42
N ILE A 300 -11.77 -4.38 -1.03
CA ILE A 300 -12.71 -5.44 -0.67
C ILE A 300 -12.20 -6.12 0.61
N ALA A 301 -13.02 -6.16 1.66
CA ALA A 301 -12.73 -6.98 2.83
C ALA A 301 -12.95 -8.45 2.49
N VAL A 302 -11.93 -9.28 2.74
CA VAL A 302 -11.94 -10.70 2.39
C VAL A 302 -11.67 -11.54 3.64
N ASP A 303 -12.50 -12.51 3.85
CA ASP A 303 -12.32 -13.57 4.84
C ASP A 303 -12.55 -14.95 4.21
N ARG A 304 -12.62 -16.00 5.02
CA ARG A 304 -12.81 -17.37 4.54
C ARG A 304 -14.10 -17.53 3.74
N ALA A 305 -15.16 -16.76 4.03
CA ALA A 305 -16.47 -16.92 3.40
C ALA A 305 -16.49 -16.42 1.96
N ASN A 306 -15.75 -15.35 1.65
CA ASN A 306 -15.79 -14.71 0.34
C ASN A 306 -14.50 -14.79 -0.48
N LEU A 307 -13.42 -15.41 0.05
CA LEU A 307 -12.12 -15.50 -0.61
C LEU A 307 -12.19 -16.12 -2.01
N GLN A 308 -13.00 -17.17 -2.19
CA GLN A 308 -13.19 -17.81 -3.49
C GLN A 308 -13.91 -16.90 -4.50
N ALA A 309 -14.93 -16.18 -4.03
CA ALA A 309 -15.76 -15.30 -4.88
C ALA A 309 -15.07 -13.94 -5.18
N THR A 310 -13.95 -13.66 -4.57
CA THR A 310 -13.18 -12.41 -4.73
C THR A 310 -11.81 -12.68 -5.32
N VAL A 311 -10.84 -12.99 -4.49
CA VAL A 311 -9.42 -13.16 -4.84
C VAL A 311 -9.20 -14.23 -5.91
N VAL A 312 -9.93 -15.37 -5.82
CA VAL A 312 -9.80 -16.46 -6.80
C VAL A 312 -10.57 -16.14 -8.07
N ALA A 313 -11.80 -15.64 -7.95
CA ALA A 313 -12.63 -15.30 -9.12
C ALA A 313 -11.97 -14.21 -9.99
N ASP A 314 -11.25 -13.25 -9.38
CA ASP A 314 -10.46 -12.21 -10.09
C ASP A 314 -9.16 -12.77 -10.70
N GLY A 315 -8.83 -14.04 -10.45
CA GLY A 315 -7.58 -14.64 -10.92
C GLY A 315 -6.33 -14.11 -10.22
N PHE A 316 -6.48 -13.43 -9.07
CA PHE A 316 -5.34 -12.89 -8.31
C PHE A 316 -4.48 -14.02 -7.73
N HIS A 317 -5.13 -15.09 -7.21
CA HIS A 317 -4.49 -16.36 -6.87
C HIS A 317 -5.27 -17.52 -7.50
N ARG A 318 -4.56 -18.58 -7.89
CA ARG A 318 -5.21 -19.82 -8.33
C ARG A 318 -5.69 -20.61 -7.12
N ALA A 319 -6.87 -21.21 -7.23
CA ALA A 319 -7.43 -22.06 -6.16
C ALA A 319 -6.46 -23.18 -5.72
N ALA A 320 -5.67 -23.71 -6.64
CA ALA A 320 -4.67 -24.76 -6.35
C ALA A 320 -3.54 -24.30 -5.43
N ASP A 321 -3.18 -23.01 -5.46
CA ASP A 321 -2.08 -22.43 -4.69
C ASP A 321 -2.50 -22.11 -3.23
N LEU A 322 -3.79 -22.17 -2.93
CA LEU A 322 -4.37 -21.83 -1.62
C LEU A 322 -4.45 -23.00 -0.62
N LYS A 323 -3.92 -24.16 -0.99
CA LYS A 323 -3.95 -25.38 -0.14
C LYS A 323 -2.95 -25.35 1.00
#